data_3b5ce6163010c095c5a2d00c04ef5fc5
#
_entry.id   3b5ce6163010c095c5a2d00c04ef5fc5
#
_cell.length_a   1.000
_cell.length_b   1.000
_cell.length_c   1.000
_cell.angle_alpha   90.00
_cell.angle_beta   90.00
_cell.angle_gamma   90.00
#
_symmetry.space_group_name_H-M   'P 1'
#
loop_
_entity.id
_entity.type
_entity.pdbx_description
1 polymer ?
#
loop_
_entity_poly.entity_id
_entity_poly.type
_entity_poly.pdbx_seq_one_letter_code
_entity_poly.pdbx_strand_id
1 'polypeptide(L)'
;MSELRQLVEALRGLSDSELRSLVATRLISVTSIEDFYGLAEALNHSKSYAAQIGSLSRKQLDTISQISKGEKVSAAASASLFELQLIYRDEAGLKVFENLLDQLKQHKTFTRSLSVINLDEAPANQTEIDRDAGLIAFETMQALTEIIFDLEKHLIREVGKSGVGLPDVKRLGAALAKPNEFAKRMFSLASRLGLMTIDHGRHRLTPPAVAWLNMDQRERIQLLVENFKALLGPHLSSSLGDLASGVSLKNWLTAHFPLAENTAGSRIGEILDFADSFGLTFDHFTTSWFADALSNRKTLSSHLQNHLPAVQERIILQADLSIIAPGPLPTKLEVTLRRFATTETISLASTYRLSALSICHGLETGMKIEEIRDFLKTTSGANLPQPVEYLLNEVTARFGRLVVTESLDTAERSLITSPDNLLLTEIGNDPRLRAFSLSRPAPEQLACRFESSVVYFGLRECGYLAIRKDKNGSVISPVEAAEAVAGKTASSSLESDLARIRAADAAMSAGGNDEAITRQVQLAIRNKARLLITATIADGSSSTFDLMPSGIANGRLRGLDRKAQIERTLPLSTITAITLA
;
A
#
# COMPACT_ATOMS: atom_id res chain seq x y z
N MET A 1 7.24 31.37 23.54
CA MET A 1 7.70 30.79 22.23
C MET A 1 6.48 30.41 21.43
N SER A 2 6.48 30.54 20.08
CA SER A 2 5.34 30.06 19.27
C SER A 2 5.24 28.53 19.34
N GLU A 3 4.02 27.99 19.28
CA GLU A 3 3.76 26.54 19.26
C GLU A 3 4.60 25.81 18.21
N LEU A 4 4.72 26.41 17.01
CA LEU A 4 5.50 25.82 15.92
C LEU A 4 6.98 25.69 16.28
N ARG A 5 7.56 26.69 16.95
CA ARG A 5 8.98 26.63 17.36
C ARG A 5 9.21 25.55 18.41
N GLN A 6 8.28 25.38 19.35
CA GLN A 6 8.36 24.30 20.36
C GLN A 6 8.27 22.92 19.71
N LEU A 7 7.40 22.78 18.68
CA LEU A 7 7.31 21.54 17.92
C LEU A 7 8.62 21.24 17.15
N VAL A 8 9.23 22.26 16.52
CA VAL A 8 10.53 22.11 15.85
C VAL A 8 11.62 21.65 16.83
N GLU A 9 11.70 22.26 18.01
CA GLU A 9 12.69 21.86 19.04
C GLU A 9 12.44 20.44 19.55
N ALA A 10 11.17 20.05 19.72
CA ALA A 10 10.82 18.68 20.09
C ALA A 10 11.25 17.68 18.99
N LEU A 11 10.99 17.99 17.72
CA LEU A 11 11.38 17.14 16.58
C LEU A 11 12.89 16.97 16.44
N ARG A 12 13.67 18.03 16.72
CA ARG A 12 15.15 17.98 16.76
C ARG A 12 15.68 17.01 17.81
N GLY A 13 14.99 16.91 18.95
CA GLY A 13 15.36 16.00 20.05
C GLY A 13 15.05 14.53 19.80
N LEU A 14 14.22 14.19 18.79
CA LEU A 14 13.85 12.81 18.50
C LEU A 14 14.98 12.06 17.79
N SER A 15 15.15 10.79 18.10
CA SER A 15 16.00 9.86 17.31
C SER A 15 15.39 9.57 15.92
N ASP A 16 16.18 8.99 15.02
CA ASP A 16 15.68 8.63 13.68
C ASP A 16 14.58 7.55 13.73
N SER A 17 14.63 6.66 14.72
CA SER A 17 13.59 5.66 14.95
C SER A 17 12.28 6.28 15.43
N GLU A 18 12.36 7.26 16.33
CA GLU A 18 11.18 7.98 16.84
C GLU A 18 10.56 8.86 15.75
N LEU A 19 11.38 9.57 14.96
CA LEU A 19 10.89 10.35 13.81
C LEU A 19 10.20 9.47 12.78
N ARG A 20 10.76 8.30 12.46
CA ARG A 20 10.11 7.33 11.56
C ARG A 20 8.76 6.88 12.10
N SER A 21 8.72 6.50 13.37
CA SER A 21 7.48 6.10 14.04
C SER A 21 6.44 7.22 14.04
N LEU A 22 6.84 8.45 14.36
CA LEU A 22 5.96 9.62 14.37
C LEU A 22 5.38 9.90 12.97
N VAL A 23 6.24 9.99 11.95
CA VAL A 23 5.84 10.27 10.56
C VAL A 23 4.89 9.19 10.02
N ALA A 24 5.20 7.91 10.28
CA ALA A 24 4.35 6.79 9.89
C ALA A 24 3.00 6.82 10.61
N THR A 25 2.98 7.04 11.93
CA THR A 25 1.75 7.09 12.74
C THR A 25 0.86 8.28 12.38
N ARG A 26 1.48 9.43 12.09
CA ARG A 26 0.78 10.66 11.68
C ARG A 26 0.45 10.71 10.19
N LEU A 27 0.82 9.68 9.41
CA LEU A 27 0.58 9.56 7.97
C LEU A 27 1.08 10.78 7.17
N ILE A 28 2.26 11.32 7.53
CA ILE A 28 2.87 12.46 6.87
C ILE A 28 3.75 12.00 5.72
N SER A 29 3.51 12.53 4.51
CA SER A 29 4.44 12.36 3.39
C SER A 29 5.59 13.35 3.52
N VAL A 30 6.82 12.85 3.64
CA VAL A 30 8.03 13.67 3.83
C VAL A 30 8.80 13.98 2.55
N THR A 31 8.37 13.45 1.41
CA THR A 31 9.07 13.60 0.11
C THR A 31 9.23 15.05 -0.33
N SER A 32 8.25 15.90 -0.04
CA SER A 32 8.25 17.34 -0.37
C SER A 32 8.68 18.24 0.80
N ILE A 33 9.03 17.67 1.95
CA ILE A 33 9.41 18.43 3.15
C ILE A 33 10.92 18.65 3.12
N GLU A 34 11.35 19.92 3.29
CA GLU A 34 12.74 20.31 3.17
C GLU A 34 13.49 20.31 4.51
N ASP A 35 12.81 20.68 5.62
CA ASP A 35 13.42 20.90 6.93
C ASP A 35 12.43 20.56 8.07
N PHE A 36 12.87 20.69 9.35
CA PHE A 36 11.98 20.46 10.50
C PHE A 36 10.88 21.52 10.65
N TYR A 37 11.03 22.71 10.12
CA TYR A 37 9.94 23.70 10.11
C TYR A 37 8.81 23.24 9.20
N GLY A 38 9.12 22.76 8.00
CA GLY A 38 8.14 22.17 7.09
C GLY A 38 7.48 20.91 7.68
N LEU A 39 8.23 20.08 8.40
CA LEU A 39 7.68 18.90 9.09
C LEU A 39 6.76 19.31 10.24
N ALA A 40 7.15 20.30 11.05
CA ALA A 40 6.32 20.83 12.14
C ALA A 40 5.01 21.45 11.61
N GLU A 41 5.09 22.18 10.50
CA GLU A 41 3.91 22.75 9.83
C GLU A 41 2.96 21.63 9.34
N ALA A 42 3.49 20.60 8.69
CA ALA A 42 2.71 19.47 8.22
C ALA A 42 2.03 18.72 9.38
N LEU A 43 2.74 18.52 10.50
CA LEU A 43 2.21 17.90 11.71
C LEU A 43 1.16 18.78 12.40
N ASN A 44 1.34 20.10 12.44
CA ASN A 44 0.42 21.04 13.09
C ASN A 44 -0.74 21.48 12.17
N HIS A 45 -0.82 20.95 10.96
CA HIS A 45 -1.88 21.28 10.04
C HIS A 45 -3.21 20.60 10.44
N SER A 46 -4.33 21.30 10.29
CA SER A 46 -5.68 20.80 10.64
C SER A 46 -6.03 19.45 9.99
N LYS A 47 -5.60 19.20 8.75
CA LYS A 47 -5.79 17.91 8.07
C LYS A 47 -5.04 16.77 8.74
N SER A 48 -3.83 17.01 9.25
CA SER A 48 -3.05 16.03 9.99
C SER A 48 -3.76 15.64 11.29
N TYR A 49 -4.29 16.63 12.01
CA TYR A 49 -5.07 16.37 13.22
C TYR A 49 -6.39 15.67 12.92
N ALA A 50 -7.11 16.07 11.88
CA ALA A 50 -8.35 15.40 11.46
C ALA A 50 -8.13 13.90 11.15
N ALA A 51 -7.02 13.56 10.53
CA ALA A 51 -6.64 12.16 10.31
C ALA A 51 -6.29 11.43 11.61
N GLN A 52 -5.69 12.12 12.60
CA GLN A 52 -5.24 11.53 13.86
C GLN A 52 -6.33 11.37 14.91
N ILE A 53 -7.34 12.28 14.94
CA ILE A 53 -8.39 12.30 15.97
C ILE A 53 -9.08 10.95 16.11
N GLY A 54 -9.36 10.27 14.99
CA GLY A 54 -9.98 8.94 14.99
C GLY A 54 -9.15 7.85 15.66
N SER A 55 -7.84 8.03 15.81
CA SER A 55 -6.94 7.07 16.45
C SER A 55 -6.64 7.41 17.92
N LEU A 56 -7.25 8.45 18.47
CA LEU A 56 -7.06 8.81 19.88
C LEU A 56 -7.91 7.92 20.78
N SER A 57 -7.25 7.25 21.70
CA SER A 57 -7.94 6.44 22.71
C SER A 57 -8.73 7.31 23.69
N ARG A 58 -9.74 6.72 24.34
CA ARG A 58 -10.52 7.37 25.39
C ARG A 58 -9.60 7.98 26.47
N LYS A 59 -8.60 7.23 26.94
CA LYS A 59 -7.63 7.73 27.93
C LYS A 59 -6.87 8.96 27.43
N GLN A 60 -6.47 8.96 26.17
CA GLN A 60 -5.79 10.12 25.57
C GLN A 60 -6.71 11.33 25.46
N LEU A 61 -7.97 11.13 25.06
CA LEU A 61 -8.99 12.19 24.97
C LEU A 61 -9.30 12.79 26.35
N ASP A 62 -9.44 11.95 27.38
CA ASP A 62 -9.63 12.40 28.77
C ASP A 62 -8.40 13.20 29.24
N THR A 63 -7.20 12.73 28.95
CA THR A 63 -5.95 13.43 29.27
C THR A 63 -5.86 14.79 28.56
N ILE A 64 -6.21 14.86 27.27
CA ILE A 64 -6.27 16.12 26.51
C ILE A 64 -7.29 17.07 27.14
N SER A 65 -8.47 16.57 27.54
CA SER A 65 -9.50 17.36 28.21
C SER A 65 -9.01 17.93 29.54
N GLN A 66 -8.33 17.13 30.37
CA GLN A 66 -7.73 17.58 31.64
C GLN A 66 -6.67 18.66 31.41
N ILE A 67 -5.73 18.45 30.47
CA ILE A 67 -4.70 19.44 30.12
C ILE A 67 -5.36 20.76 29.63
N SER A 68 -6.41 20.66 28.81
CA SER A 68 -7.12 21.85 28.30
C SER A 68 -7.81 22.67 29.40
N LYS A 69 -8.17 22.03 30.52
CA LYS A 69 -8.74 22.66 31.70
C LYS A 69 -7.68 23.17 32.71
N GLY A 70 -6.40 22.93 32.42
CA GLY A 70 -5.30 23.26 33.33
C GLY A 70 -5.14 22.31 34.52
N GLU A 71 -5.73 21.12 34.47
CA GLU A 71 -5.61 20.10 35.50
C GLU A 71 -4.24 19.41 35.45
N LYS A 72 -3.76 18.96 36.62
CA LYS A 72 -2.49 18.21 36.68
C LYS A 72 -2.68 16.78 36.18
N VAL A 73 -1.85 16.39 35.23
CA VAL A 73 -1.84 15.07 34.61
C VAL A 73 -0.54 14.34 34.96
N SER A 74 -0.61 13.01 35.18
CA SER A 74 0.58 12.20 35.45
C SER A 74 1.46 12.09 34.20
N ALA A 75 2.79 11.93 34.42
CA ALA A 75 3.75 11.73 33.32
C ALA A 75 3.42 10.49 32.48
N ALA A 76 2.95 9.41 33.10
CA ALA A 76 2.55 8.19 32.40
C ALA A 76 1.33 8.41 31.47
N ALA A 77 0.33 9.21 31.89
CA ALA A 77 -0.83 9.50 31.06
C ALA A 77 -0.50 10.41 29.86
N SER A 78 0.46 11.33 30.03
CA SER A 78 0.87 12.26 28.96
C SER A 78 1.94 11.70 28.00
N ALA A 79 2.61 10.60 28.33
CA ALA A 79 3.73 10.06 27.56
C ALA A 79 3.37 9.80 26.09
N SER A 80 2.29 9.07 25.83
CA SER A 80 1.85 8.75 24.46
C SER A 80 1.44 9.99 23.65
N LEU A 81 0.96 11.04 24.32
CA LEU A 81 0.62 12.31 23.65
C LEU A 81 1.87 13.10 23.26
N PHE A 82 2.94 13.02 24.06
CA PHE A 82 4.26 13.55 23.67
C PHE A 82 4.88 12.79 22.51
N GLU A 83 4.83 11.45 22.51
CA GLU A 83 5.32 10.62 21.41
C GLU A 83 4.63 10.96 20.08
N LEU A 84 3.33 11.27 20.12
CA LEU A 84 2.54 11.69 18.97
C LEU A 84 2.69 13.19 18.63
N GLN A 85 3.44 13.96 19.44
CA GLN A 85 3.58 15.41 19.30
C GLN A 85 2.21 16.12 19.25
N LEU A 86 1.32 15.77 20.20
CA LEU A 86 -0.02 16.34 20.33
C LEU A 86 -0.11 17.38 21.47
N ILE A 87 0.87 17.37 22.35
CA ILE A 87 1.01 18.28 23.47
C ILE A 87 2.46 18.79 23.58
N TYR A 88 2.62 19.92 24.21
CA TYR A 88 3.92 20.51 24.49
C TYR A 88 3.98 21.05 25.91
N ARG A 89 5.16 21.45 26.38
CA ARG A 89 5.35 22.07 27.70
C ARG A 89 5.87 23.49 27.54
N ASP A 90 5.17 24.43 28.17
CA ASP A 90 5.61 25.82 28.32
C ASP A 90 5.92 26.14 29.81
N GLU A 91 6.22 27.41 30.11
CA GLU A 91 6.50 27.88 31.48
C GLU A 91 5.29 27.71 32.42
N ALA A 92 4.06 27.68 31.89
CA ALA A 92 2.81 27.51 32.64
C ALA A 92 2.42 26.04 32.83
N GLY A 93 3.07 25.08 32.14
CA GLY A 93 2.80 23.64 32.26
C GLY A 93 2.55 22.95 30.95
N LEU A 94 1.72 21.89 30.97
CA LEU A 94 1.34 21.13 29.78
C LEU A 94 0.27 21.89 28.98
N LYS A 95 0.42 21.93 27.69
CA LYS A 95 -0.50 22.57 26.73
C LYS A 95 -0.82 21.63 25.58
N VAL A 96 -2.01 21.76 25.04
CA VAL A 96 -2.46 21.07 23.82
C VAL A 96 -2.34 22.05 22.66
N PHE A 97 -1.92 21.62 21.49
CA PHE A 97 -1.86 22.46 20.29
C PHE A 97 -3.25 23.00 19.94
N GLU A 98 -3.36 24.28 19.63
CA GLU A 98 -4.64 24.96 19.40
C GLU A 98 -5.40 24.35 18.23
N ASN A 99 -4.72 24.08 17.12
CA ASN A 99 -5.31 23.41 15.96
C ASN A 99 -5.91 22.03 16.29
N LEU A 100 -5.32 21.27 17.21
CA LEU A 100 -5.88 19.99 17.68
C LEU A 100 -7.14 20.23 18.51
N LEU A 101 -7.09 21.17 19.44
CA LEU A 101 -8.26 21.51 20.27
C LEU A 101 -9.45 21.96 19.43
N ASP A 102 -9.21 22.78 18.41
CA ASP A 102 -10.27 23.28 17.54
C ASP A 102 -10.90 22.16 16.71
N GLN A 103 -10.10 21.19 16.26
CA GLN A 103 -10.63 19.98 15.61
C GLN A 103 -11.45 19.14 16.60
N LEU A 104 -10.98 18.93 17.83
CA LEU A 104 -11.68 18.13 18.85
C LEU A 104 -13.00 18.78 19.27
N LYS A 105 -13.07 20.12 19.40
CA LYS A 105 -14.30 20.85 19.75
C LYS A 105 -15.42 20.68 18.72
N GLN A 106 -15.09 20.36 17.46
CA GLN A 106 -16.08 20.08 16.42
C GLN A 106 -16.83 18.77 16.66
N HIS A 107 -16.28 17.87 17.49
CA HIS A 107 -16.89 16.59 17.82
C HIS A 107 -17.67 16.65 19.13
N LYS A 108 -19.01 16.50 19.05
CA LYS A 108 -19.91 16.51 20.23
C LYS A 108 -19.51 15.50 21.30
N THR A 109 -18.89 14.39 20.90
CA THR A 109 -18.43 13.30 21.76
C THR A 109 -17.28 13.74 22.69
N PHE A 110 -16.45 14.69 22.28
CA PHE A 110 -15.37 15.23 23.11
C PHE A 110 -15.89 16.10 24.25
N THR A 111 -17.02 16.80 24.05
CA THR A 111 -17.61 17.70 25.03
C THR A 111 -18.55 17.01 26.03
N ARG A 112 -18.97 15.77 25.77
CA ARG A 112 -19.79 14.96 26.66
C ARG A 112 -18.93 13.96 27.44
N SER A 113 -19.25 13.78 28.74
CA SER A 113 -18.73 12.65 29.51
C SER A 113 -19.12 11.34 28.80
N LEU A 114 -18.13 10.59 28.34
CA LEU A 114 -18.34 9.38 27.56
C LEU A 114 -18.87 8.29 28.52
N SER A 115 -20.13 7.85 28.32
CA SER A 115 -20.70 6.74 29.06
C SER A 115 -19.90 5.44 28.81
N VAL A 116 -19.75 4.64 29.85
CA VAL A 116 -19.16 3.28 29.73
C VAL A 116 -20.06 2.47 28.81
N ILE A 117 -19.51 1.98 27.69
CA ILE A 117 -20.20 1.02 26.84
C ILE A 117 -20.04 -0.35 27.50
N ASN A 118 -21.15 -0.97 27.93
CA ASN A 118 -21.12 -2.37 28.32
C ASN A 118 -20.82 -3.22 27.08
N LEU A 119 -19.74 -4.00 27.16
CA LEU A 119 -19.33 -4.93 26.10
C LEU A 119 -20.03 -6.31 26.26
N ASP A 120 -21.10 -6.39 27.06
CA ASP A 120 -21.87 -7.62 27.36
C ASP A 120 -22.68 -8.07 26.12
N GLU A 121 -21.99 -8.49 25.05
CA GLU A 121 -22.57 -9.33 24.03
C GLU A 121 -22.26 -10.79 24.37
N ALA A 122 -23.28 -11.67 24.22
CA ALA A 122 -23.08 -13.10 24.39
C ALA A 122 -21.95 -13.58 23.45
N PRO A 123 -20.96 -14.33 23.93
CA PRO A 123 -19.89 -14.78 23.08
C PRO A 123 -20.46 -15.63 21.94
N ALA A 124 -20.12 -15.30 20.71
CA ALA A 124 -20.40 -16.14 19.56
C ALA A 124 -19.75 -17.52 19.75
N ASN A 125 -20.23 -18.53 19.04
CA ASN A 125 -19.65 -19.87 19.10
C ASN A 125 -18.18 -19.82 18.59
N GLN A 126 -17.22 -19.93 19.50
CA GLN A 126 -15.81 -19.80 19.18
C GLN A 126 -15.34 -20.78 18.11
N THR A 127 -15.87 -22.01 18.13
CA THR A 127 -15.50 -23.03 17.13
C THR A 127 -15.94 -22.63 15.71
N GLU A 128 -17.10 -21.97 15.57
CA GLU A 128 -17.57 -21.46 14.28
C GLU A 128 -16.74 -20.25 13.82
N ILE A 129 -16.44 -19.31 14.73
CA ILE A 129 -15.58 -18.17 14.46
C ILE A 129 -14.23 -18.67 13.92
N ASP A 130 -13.59 -19.60 14.62
CA ASP A 130 -12.27 -20.10 14.27
C ASP A 130 -12.28 -20.83 12.92
N ARG A 131 -13.29 -21.69 12.68
CA ARG A 131 -13.44 -22.40 11.41
C ARG A 131 -13.61 -21.44 10.23
N ASP A 132 -14.52 -20.49 10.36
CA ASP A 132 -14.90 -19.63 9.25
C ASP A 132 -13.83 -18.54 9.01
N ALA A 133 -13.15 -18.05 10.05
CA ALA A 133 -11.97 -17.20 9.93
C ALA A 133 -10.81 -17.92 9.21
N GLY A 134 -10.56 -19.19 9.54
CA GLY A 134 -9.55 -20.00 8.85
C GLY A 134 -9.86 -20.16 7.36
N LEU A 135 -11.12 -20.36 7.00
CA LEU A 135 -11.55 -20.44 5.61
C LEU A 135 -11.34 -19.10 4.87
N ILE A 136 -11.69 -17.97 5.48
CA ILE A 136 -11.48 -16.65 4.89
C ILE A 136 -9.99 -16.35 4.70
N ALA A 137 -9.14 -16.71 5.66
CA ALA A 137 -7.67 -16.57 5.51
C ALA A 137 -7.17 -17.35 4.29
N PHE A 138 -7.64 -18.58 4.14
CA PHE A 138 -7.31 -19.41 2.97
C PHE A 138 -7.78 -18.76 1.66
N GLU A 139 -9.06 -18.33 1.59
CA GLU A 139 -9.63 -17.67 0.41
C GLU A 139 -8.87 -16.39 0.05
N THR A 140 -8.45 -15.61 1.04
CA THR A 140 -7.63 -14.40 0.83
C THR A 140 -6.28 -14.74 0.22
N MET A 141 -5.57 -15.74 0.75
CA MET A 141 -4.30 -16.20 0.19
C MET A 141 -4.44 -16.68 -1.25
N GLN A 142 -5.51 -17.40 -1.56
CA GLN A 142 -5.81 -17.85 -2.91
C GLN A 142 -6.12 -16.68 -3.85
N ALA A 143 -6.90 -15.71 -3.39
CA ALA A 143 -7.22 -14.52 -4.19
C ALA A 143 -5.98 -13.68 -4.50
N LEU A 144 -5.10 -13.46 -3.53
CA LEU A 144 -3.84 -12.74 -3.74
C LEU A 144 -2.94 -13.48 -4.74
N THR A 145 -2.88 -14.81 -4.64
CA THR A 145 -2.11 -15.65 -5.58
C THR A 145 -2.70 -15.57 -7.00
N GLU A 146 -4.03 -15.60 -7.14
CA GLU A 146 -4.68 -15.45 -8.45
C GLU A 146 -4.42 -14.08 -9.07
N ILE A 147 -4.46 -13.00 -8.29
CA ILE A 147 -4.16 -11.66 -8.77
C ILE A 147 -2.73 -11.58 -9.32
N ILE A 148 -1.76 -12.24 -8.67
CA ILE A 148 -0.37 -12.29 -9.17
C ILE A 148 -0.33 -12.99 -10.53
N PHE A 149 -0.94 -14.16 -10.67
CA PHE A 149 -0.98 -14.89 -11.94
C PHE A 149 -1.78 -14.18 -13.03
N ASP A 150 -2.84 -13.45 -12.66
CA ASP A 150 -3.60 -12.66 -13.62
C ASP A 150 -2.75 -11.49 -14.16
N LEU A 151 -1.94 -10.84 -13.31
CA LEU A 151 -1.00 -9.79 -13.72
C LEU A 151 0.17 -10.30 -14.58
N GLU A 152 0.56 -11.57 -14.45
CA GLU A 152 1.53 -12.20 -15.36
C GLU A 152 0.96 -12.42 -16.76
N LYS A 153 -0.34 -12.74 -16.85
CA LYS A 153 -1.02 -13.16 -18.09
C LYS A 153 -1.72 -12.01 -18.82
N HIS A 154 -2.09 -10.93 -18.12
CA HIS A 154 -2.91 -9.84 -18.65
C HIS A 154 -2.30 -8.47 -18.35
N LEU A 155 -2.51 -7.55 -19.29
CA LEU A 155 -2.12 -6.16 -19.14
C LEU A 155 -3.23 -5.37 -18.43
N ILE A 156 -3.14 -5.21 -17.12
CA ILE A 156 -4.12 -4.44 -16.34
C ILE A 156 -3.73 -2.97 -16.33
N ARG A 157 -4.63 -2.10 -16.83
CA ARG A 157 -4.44 -0.64 -16.81
C ARG A 157 -5.00 -0.04 -15.54
N GLU A 158 -4.33 1.01 -15.05
CA GLU A 158 -4.88 1.85 -13.99
C GLU A 158 -6.13 2.58 -14.48
N VAL A 159 -7.22 2.50 -13.72
CA VAL A 159 -8.50 3.15 -14.04
C VAL A 159 -9.00 3.93 -12.82
N GLY A 160 -9.06 5.25 -12.96
CA GLY A 160 -9.61 6.15 -11.94
C GLY A 160 -8.93 6.00 -10.58
N LYS A 161 -9.65 6.29 -9.50
CA LYS A 161 -9.15 6.17 -8.12
C LYS A 161 -9.15 4.73 -7.57
N SER A 162 -9.86 3.82 -8.19
CA SER A 162 -9.96 2.41 -7.73
C SER A 162 -8.84 1.51 -8.25
N GLY A 163 -8.05 2.01 -9.17
CA GLY A 163 -6.88 1.33 -9.70
C GLY A 163 -7.16 0.24 -10.73
N VAL A 164 -8.36 -0.37 -10.81
CA VAL A 164 -8.68 -1.52 -11.68
C VAL A 164 -9.98 -1.33 -12.43
N GLY A 165 -10.02 -1.75 -13.70
CA GLY A 165 -11.19 -1.67 -14.59
C GLY A 165 -12.24 -2.75 -14.31
N LEU A 166 -13.50 -2.46 -14.63
CA LEU A 166 -14.61 -3.41 -14.46
C LEU A 166 -14.42 -4.75 -15.21
N PRO A 167 -13.85 -4.78 -16.45
CA PRO A 167 -13.59 -6.05 -17.13
C PRO A 167 -12.63 -6.95 -16.34
N ASP A 168 -11.54 -6.38 -15.78
CA ASP A 168 -10.56 -7.12 -15.00
C ASP A 168 -11.14 -7.60 -13.68
N VAL A 169 -11.93 -6.75 -13.01
CA VAL A 169 -12.67 -7.14 -11.77
C VAL A 169 -13.62 -8.31 -12.04
N LYS A 170 -14.34 -8.29 -13.17
CA LYS A 170 -15.26 -9.38 -13.55
C LYS A 170 -14.50 -10.68 -13.82
N ARG A 171 -13.35 -10.61 -14.53
CA ARG A 171 -12.51 -11.77 -14.80
C ARG A 171 -11.99 -12.40 -13.50
N LEU A 172 -11.45 -11.59 -12.60
CA LEU A 172 -11.00 -12.02 -11.27
C LEU A 172 -12.14 -12.59 -10.42
N GLY A 173 -13.30 -11.92 -10.40
CA GLY A 173 -14.47 -12.41 -9.68
C GLY A 173 -14.96 -13.77 -10.17
N ALA A 174 -14.94 -13.99 -11.48
CA ALA A 174 -15.29 -15.28 -12.09
C ALA A 174 -14.28 -16.37 -11.70
N ALA A 175 -12.97 -16.11 -11.80
CA ALA A 175 -11.92 -17.06 -11.41
C ALA A 175 -11.98 -17.43 -9.93
N LEU A 176 -12.29 -16.46 -9.06
CA LEU A 176 -12.42 -16.66 -7.61
C LEU A 176 -13.79 -17.23 -7.19
N ALA A 177 -14.74 -17.39 -8.11
CA ALA A 177 -16.14 -17.70 -7.82
C ALA A 177 -16.73 -16.80 -6.70
N LYS A 178 -16.37 -15.50 -6.70
CA LYS A 178 -16.75 -14.50 -5.70
C LYS A 178 -17.34 -13.25 -6.37
N PRO A 179 -18.15 -12.47 -5.62
CA PRO A 179 -18.68 -11.19 -6.11
C PRO A 179 -17.58 -10.22 -6.53
N ASN A 180 -17.90 -9.34 -7.48
CA ASN A 180 -16.97 -8.32 -7.99
C ASN A 180 -16.38 -7.43 -6.88
N GLU A 181 -17.15 -7.11 -5.85
CA GLU A 181 -16.69 -6.31 -4.72
C GLU A 181 -15.60 -7.02 -3.91
N PHE A 182 -15.69 -8.35 -3.77
CA PHE A 182 -14.61 -9.13 -3.16
C PHE A 182 -13.33 -9.06 -4.01
N ALA A 183 -13.42 -9.30 -5.32
CA ALA A 183 -12.28 -9.22 -6.23
C ALA A 183 -11.61 -7.85 -6.21
N LYS A 184 -12.41 -6.77 -6.21
CA LYS A 184 -11.92 -5.38 -6.12
C LYS A 184 -11.21 -5.12 -4.78
N ARG A 185 -11.77 -5.61 -3.66
CA ARG A 185 -11.15 -5.50 -2.34
C ARG A 185 -9.82 -6.23 -2.29
N MET A 186 -9.76 -7.47 -2.81
CA MET A 186 -8.52 -8.25 -2.86
C MET A 186 -7.45 -7.60 -3.76
N PHE A 187 -7.85 -7.01 -4.88
CA PHE A 187 -6.94 -6.25 -5.74
C PHE A 187 -6.35 -5.03 -5.02
N SER A 188 -7.18 -4.28 -4.28
CA SER A 188 -6.72 -3.17 -3.44
C SER A 188 -5.77 -3.66 -2.33
N LEU A 189 -6.07 -4.81 -1.72
CA LEU A 189 -5.24 -5.43 -0.71
C LEU A 189 -3.86 -5.84 -1.28
N ALA A 190 -3.82 -6.46 -2.46
CA ALA A 190 -2.58 -6.83 -3.14
C ALA A 190 -1.68 -5.59 -3.39
N SER A 191 -2.26 -4.47 -3.79
CA SER A 191 -1.55 -3.20 -3.92
C SER A 191 -0.96 -2.71 -2.59
N ARG A 192 -1.74 -2.76 -1.51
CA ARG A 192 -1.29 -2.37 -0.16
C ARG A 192 -0.19 -3.25 0.41
N LEU A 193 -0.26 -4.54 0.14
CA LEU A 193 0.80 -5.49 0.50
C LEU A 193 2.08 -5.30 -0.33
N GLY A 194 2.08 -4.36 -1.27
CA GLY A 194 3.20 -4.10 -2.15
C GLY A 194 3.46 -5.21 -3.17
N LEU A 195 2.47 -6.09 -3.44
CA LEU A 195 2.60 -7.16 -4.44
C LEU A 195 2.59 -6.61 -5.87
N MET A 196 2.07 -5.39 -6.05
CA MET A 196 2.06 -4.70 -7.32
C MET A 196 2.31 -3.20 -7.16
N THR A 197 2.74 -2.56 -8.23
CA THR A 197 2.95 -1.11 -8.35
C THR A 197 2.40 -0.61 -9.66
N ILE A 198 2.23 0.72 -9.78
CA ILE A 198 1.81 1.36 -11.03
C ILE A 198 3.04 1.90 -11.73
N ASP A 199 3.24 1.46 -12.98
CA ASP A 199 4.30 1.93 -13.87
C ASP A 199 3.67 2.33 -15.21
N HIS A 200 3.85 3.59 -15.62
CA HIS A 200 3.26 4.15 -16.85
C HIS A 200 1.76 3.87 -17.03
N GLY A 201 0.97 4.01 -15.92
CA GLY A 201 -0.48 3.81 -15.93
C GLY A 201 -0.91 2.34 -16.07
N ARG A 202 -0.03 1.39 -15.68
CA ARG A 202 -0.27 -0.06 -15.71
C ARG A 202 0.16 -0.69 -14.41
N HIS A 203 -0.58 -1.69 -13.97
CA HIS A 203 -0.17 -2.50 -12.84
C HIS A 203 0.95 -3.46 -13.24
N ARG A 204 2.00 -3.51 -12.43
CA ARG A 204 3.17 -4.38 -12.59
C ARG A 204 3.42 -5.14 -11.30
N LEU A 205 3.87 -6.37 -11.43
CA LEU A 205 4.34 -7.16 -10.29
C LEU A 205 5.60 -6.55 -9.69
N THR A 206 5.79 -6.80 -8.40
CA THR A 206 6.95 -6.37 -7.63
C THR A 206 7.73 -7.59 -7.12
N PRO A 207 8.98 -7.44 -6.63
CA PRO A 207 9.71 -8.54 -5.99
C PRO A 207 8.97 -9.21 -4.83
N PRO A 208 8.21 -8.50 -3.96
CA PRO A 208 7.33 -9.12 -2.98
C PRO A 208 6.30 -10.09 -3.57
N ALA A 209 5.78 -9.86 -4.77
CA ALA A 209 4.89 -10.82 -5.43
C ALA A 209 5.60 -12.12 -5.80
N VAL A 210 6.83 -12.03 -6.31
CA VAL A 210 7.66 -13.19 -6.60
C VAL A 210 7.99 -13.97 -5.32
N ALA A 211 8.32 -13.25 -4.24
CA ALA A 211 8.54 -13.85 -2.92
C ALA A 211 7.28 -14.57 -2.42
N TRP A 212 6.09 -13.97 -2.56
CA TRP A 212 4.80 -14.57 -2.19
C TRP A 212 4.57 -15.94 -2.86
N LEU A 213 4.89 -16.08 -4.13
CA LEU A 213 4.74 -17.35 -4.86
C LEU A 213 5.66 -18.46 -4.31
N ASN A 214 6.78 -18.10 -3.70
CA ASN A 214 7.72 -19.04 -3.10
C ASN A 214 7.44 -19.34 -1.61
N MET A 215 6.58 -18.54 -0.95
CA MET A 215 6.20 -18.72 0.45
C MET A 215 5.25 -19.90 0.63
N ASP A 216 5.42 -20.65 1.71
CA ASP A 216 4.40 -21.61 2.16
C ASP A 216 3.21 -20.88 2.82
N GLN A 217 2.16 -21.63 3.19
CA GLN A 217 0.97 -21.03 3.81
C GLN A 217 1.28 -20.32 5.13
N ARG A 218 2.22 -20.84 5.91
CA ARG A 218 2.62 -20.26 7.20
C ARG A 218 3.32 -18.92 7.01
N GLU A 219 4.25 -18.85 6.07
CA GLU A 219 4.97 -17.63 5.72
C GLU A 219 4.03 -16.55 5.17
N ARG A 220 3.05 -16.95 4.34
CA ARG A 220 2.01 -16.03 3.84
C ARG A 220 1.16 -15.45 4.97
N ILE A 221 0.70 -16.29 5.90
CA ILE A 221 -0.06 -15.84 7.08
C ILE A 221 0.77 -14.88 7.93
N GLN A 222 2.05 -15.20 8.16
CA GLN A 222 2.94 -14.32 8.93
C GLN A 222 3.07 -12.96 8.24
N LEU A 223 3.23 -12.91 6.93
CA LEU A 223 3.29 -11.66 6.17
C LEU A 223 1.99 -10.85 6.31
N LEU A 224 0.82 -11.49 6.24
CA LEU A 224 -0.48 -10.82 6.43
C LEU A 224 -0.59 -10.24 7.84
N VAL A 225 -0.20 -10.99 8.86
CA VAL A 225 -0.22 -10.54 10.27
C VAL A 225 0.76 -9.38 10.50
N GLU A 226 1.97 -9.42 9.94
CA GLU A 226 2.92 -8.32 10.05
C GLU A 226 2.39 -7.03 9.38
N ASN A 227 1.72 -7.16 8.23
CA ASN A 227 1.05 -6.02 7.60
C ASN A 227 -0.11 -5.49 8.45
N PHE A 228 -0.87 -6.36 9.10
CA PHE A 228 -1.92 -5.95 10.03
C PHE A 228 -1.34 -5.19 11.24
N LYS A 229 -0.25 -5.68 11.84
CA LYS A 229 0.46 -4.96 12.91
C LYS A 229 0.97 -3.60 12.46
N ALA A 230 1.53 -3.52 11.25
CA ALA A 230 1.97 -2.25 10.68
C ALA A 230 0.81 -1.26 10.50
N LEU A 231 -0.37 -1.75 10.09
CA LEU A 231 -1.59 -0.95 10.01
C LEU A 231 -2.02 -0.44 11.39
N LEU A 232 -2.00 -1.29 12.41
CA LEU A 232 -2.40 -0.92 13.78
C LEU A 232 -1.42 0.08 14.40
N GLY A 233 -0.14 -0.09 14.15
CA GLY A 233 0.94 0.58 14.87
C GLY A 233 1.20 -0.04 16.26
N PRO A 234 2.32 0.32 16.92
CA PRO A 234 2.77 -0.37 18.12
C PRO A 234 1.80 -0.26 19.30
N HIS A 235 1.23 0.92 19.55
CA HIS A 235 0.33 1.15 20.69
C HIS A 235 -0.97 0.37 20.60
N LEU A 236 -1.64 0.41 19.43
CA LEU A 236 -2.90 -0.30 19.24
C LEU A 236 -2.68 -1.81 19.17
N SER A 237 -1.61 -2.25 18.51
CA SER A 237 -1.22 -3.66 18.46
C SER A 237 -1.00 -4.23 19.86
N SER A 238 -0.27 -3.51 20.74
CA SER A 238 -0.08 -3.92 22.15
C SER A 238 -1.40 -3.98 22.92
N SER A 239 -2.26 -2.97 22.77
CA SER A 239 -3.56 -2.93 23.47
C SER A 239 -4.51 -4.05 23.04
N LEU A 240 -4.43 -4.47 21.77
CA LEU A 240 -5.24 -5.57 21.22
C LEU A 240 -4.64 -6.95 21.52
N GLY A 241 -3.34 -7.03 21.82
CA GLY A 241 -2.65 -8.28 22.13
C GLY A 241 -3.12 -8.99 23.39
N ASP A 242 -3.83 -8.29 24.27
CA ASP A 242 -4.43 -8.84 25.50
C ASP A 242 -5.93 -9.13 25.34
N LEU A 243 -6.50 -8.94 24.14
CA LEU A 243 -7.93 -9.13 23.90
C LEU A 243 -8.27 -10.62 23.90
N ALA A 244 -9.30 -11.01 24.67
CA ALA A 244 -9.77 -12.39 24.71
C ALA A 244 -10.39 -12.82 23.36
N SER A 245 -10.49 -14.13 23.13
CA SER A 245 -11.23 -14.69 22.00
C SER A 245 -12.73 -14.48 22.13
N GLY A 246 -13.44 -14.43 21.01
CA GLY A 246 -14.89 -14.25 20.96
C GLY A 246 -15.38 -12.84 21.31
N VAL A 247 -14.49 -11.87 21.42
CA VAL A 247 -14.83 -10.47 21.68
C VAL A 247 -15.10 -9.75 20.36
N SER A 248 -16.15 -8.92 20.31
CA SER A 248 -16.39 -8.05 19.16
C SER A 248 -15.32 -6.97 19.06
N LEU A 249 -14.41 -7.11 18.10
CA LEU A 249 -13.36 -6.12 17.80
C LEU A 249 -13.96 -4.75 17.48
N LYS A 250 -15.11 -4.73 16.76
CA LYS A 250 -15.83 -3.51 16.43
C LYS A 250 -16.28 -2.77 17.68
N ASN A 251 -16.96 -3.47 18.60
CA ASN A 251 -17.45 -2.86 19.85
C ASN A 251 -16.29 -2.40 20.72
N TRP A 252 -15.24 -3.22 20.79
CA TRP A 252 -14.02 -2.86 21.53
C TRP A 252 -13.35 -1.60 20.96
N LEU A 253 -13.18 -1.52 19.64
CA LEU A 253 -12.58 -0.36 18.97
C LEU A 253 -13.45 0.90 19.18
N THR A 254 -14.76 0.80 19.00
CA THR A 254 -15.70 1.93 19.21
C THR A 254 -15.67 2.41 20.67
N ALA A 255 -15.58 1.49 21.64
CA ALA A 255 -15.50 1.83 23.06
C ALA A 255 -14.18 2.53 23.43
N HIS A 256 -13.07 2.06 22.86
CA HIS A 256 -11.73 2.58 23.17
C HIS A 256 -11.31 3.77 22.30
N PHE A 257 -11.88 3.93 21.11
CA PHE A 257 -11.61 5.01 20.14
C PHE A 257 -12.91 5.70 19.71
N PRO A 258 -13.55 6.46 20.62
CA PRO A 258 -14.92 6.95 20.42
C PRO A 258 -15.09 7.97 19.29
N LEU A 259 -13.99 8.51 18.73
CA LEU A 259 -14.02 9.46 17.61
C LEU A 259 -13.72 8.79 16.26
N ALA A 260 -13.39 7.50 16.25
CA ALA A 260 -12.94 6.82 15.04
C ALA A 260 -14.04 6.66 13.98
N GLU A 261 -15.31 6.50 14.38
CA GLU A 261 -16.45 6.39 13.44
C GLU A 261 -16.81 7.72 12.75
N ASN A 262 -16.47 8.84 13.37
CA ASN A 262 -16.90 10.18 12.92
C ASN A 262 -15.87 10.86 12.01
N THR A 263 -14.74 10.20 11.70
CA THR A 263 -13.71 10.74 10.83
C THR A 263 -13.87 10.24 9.40
N ALA A 264 -13.78 11.14 8.42
CA ALA A 264 -13.82 10.81 7.01
C ALA A 264 -12.68 9.83 6.65
N GLY A 265 -13.04 8.60 6.24
CA GLY A 265 -12.08 7.51 6.01
C GLY A 265 -11.84 6.70 7.29
N SER A 266 -12.94 6.23 7.92
CA SER A 266 -12.90 5.45 9.17
C SER A 266 -11.82 4.37 9.14
N ARG A 267 -10.71 4.59 9.85
CA ARG A 267 -9.64 3.63 10.05
C ARG A 267 -10.13 2.34 10.73
N ILE A 268 -11.24 2.43 11.49
CA ILE A 268 -11.89 1.26 12.09
C ILE A 268 -12.40 0.32 11.02
N GLY A 269 -13.11 0.82 10.01
CA GLY A 269 -13.60 -0.02 8.92
C GLY A 269 -12.46 -0.77 8.23
N GLU A 270 -11.35 -0.08 7.96
CA GLU A 270 -10.16 -0.68 7.38
C GLU A 270 -9.53 -1.75 8.29
N ILE A 271 -9.41 -1.49 9.59
CA ILE A 271 -8.90 -2.47 10.57
C ILE A 271 -9.80 -3.71 10.62
N LEU A 272 -11.12 -3.54 10.64
CA LEU A 272 -12.07 -4.64 10.66
C LEU A 272 -12.01 -5.46 9.36
N ASP A 273 -12.01 -4.79 8.20
CA ASP A 273 -11.91 -5.45 6.89
C ASP A 273 -10.62 -6.27 6.75
N PHE A 274 -9.48 -5.76 7.26
CA PHE A 274 -8.23 -6.51 7.25
C PHE A 274 -8.20 -7.64 8.28
N ALA A 275 -8.71 -7.41 9.49
CA ALA A 275 -8.80 -8.45 10.50
C ALA A 275 -9.61 -9.65 9.99
N ASP A 276 -10.78 -9.40 9.39
CA ASP A 276 -11.61 -10.45 8.79
C ASP A 276 -10.89 -11.09 7.58
N SER A 277 -10.36 -10.29 6.65
CA SER A 277 -9.68 -10.81 5.46
C SER A 277 -8.46 -11.68 5.78
N PHE A 278 -7.76 -11.39 6.89
CA PHE A 278 -6.59 -12.16 7.31
C PHE A 278 -6.94 -13.34 8.23
N GLY A 279 -8.23 -13.55 8.49
CA GLY A 279 -8.70 -14.62 9.38
C GLY A 279 -8.29 -14.42 10.83
N LEU A 280 -8.12 -13.18 11.26
CA LEU A 280 -7.89 -12.82 12.66
C LEU A 280 -9.20 -12.61 13.40
N THR A 281 -10.26 -12.28 12.67
CA THR A 281 -11.63 -12.19 13.13
C THR A 281 -12.57 -12.84 12.12
N PHE A 282 -13.79 -13.13 12.56
CA PHE A 282 -14.92 -13.50 11.71
C PHE A 282 -16.14 -12.71 12.15
N ASP A 283 -16.79 -12.01 11.23
CA ASP A 283 -17.88 -11.06 11.51
C ASP A 283 -17.49 -10.08 12.64
N HIS A 284 -16.21 -9.67 12.63
CA HIS A 284 -15.57 -8.81 13.63
C HIS A 284 -15.37 -9.43 15.02
N PHE A 285 -15.66 -10.71 15.23
CA PHE A 285 -15.35 -11.41 16.48
C PHE A 285 -13.95 -12.03 16.44
N THR A 286 -13.18 -11.84 17.51
CA THR A 286 -11.80 -12.31 17.62
C THR A 286 -11.70 -13.83 17.65
N THR A 287 -10.74 -14.38 16.92
CA THR A 287 -10.38 -15.81 16.92
C THR A 287 -9.60 -16.21 18.17
N SER A 288 -9.46 -17.52 18.41
CA SER A 288 -8.65 -18.06 19.51
C SER A 288 -7.15 -17.74 19.36
N TRP A 289 -6.67 -17.41 18.15
CA TRP A 289 -5.28 -17.02 17.85
C TRP A 289 -5.06 -15.52 17.68
N PHE A 290 -6.10 -14.69 17.83
CA PHE A 290 -6.00 -13.23 17.64
C PHE A 290 -4.91 -12.58 18.51
N ALA A 291 -4.94 -12.85 19.81
CA ALA A 291 -3.94 -12.31 20.76
C ALA A 291 -2.53 -12.83 20.46
N ASP A 292 -2.38 -14.12 20.14
CA ASP A 292 -1.09 -14.71 19.77
C ASP A 292 -0.51 -14.10 18.50
N ALA A 293 -1.36 -13.77 17.51
CA ALA A 293 -0.96 -13.08 16.29
C ALA A 293 -0.32 -11.71 16.58
N LEU A 294 -0.89 -10.95 17.51
CA LEU A 294 -0.41 -9.60 17.84
C LEU A 294 0.79 -9.61 18.79
N SER A 295 0.92 -10.58 19.69
CA SER A 295 1.96 -10.65 20.70
C SER A 295 3.25 -11.36 20.27
N ASN A 296 3.45 -11.65 18.98
CA ASN A 296 4.64 -12.36 18.42
C ASN A 296 4.90 -13.74 19.05
N ARG A 297 3.89 -14.41 19.57
CA ARG A 297 4.06 -15.76 20.10
C ARG A 297 4.21 -16.75 18.93
N LYS A 298 5.19 -17.65 19.03
CA LYS A 298 5.49 -18.68 18.01
C LYS A 298 4.32 -19.66 17.76
N THR A 299 3.29 -19.62 18.59
CA THR A 299 2.10 -20.49 18.57
C THR A 299 1.08 -20.14 17.49
N LEU A 300 1.11 -18.92 16.92
CA LEU A 300 0.18 -18.49 15.88
C LEU A 300 0.06 -19.49 14.74
N SER A 301 1.19 -19.92 14.19
CA SER A 301 1.22 -20.77 12.99
C SER A 301 0.65 -22.17 13.25
N SER A 302 0.76 -22.71 14.46
CA SER A 302 0.21 -24.02 14.80
C SER A 302 -1.30 -23.97 15.03
N HIS A 303 -1.80 -22.94 15.70
CA HIS A 303 -3.25 -22.79 15.94
C HIS A 303 -4.00 -22.57 14.63
N LEU A 304 -3.60 -21.60 13.82
CA LEU A 304 -4.28 -21.31 12.57
C LEU A 304 -4.19 -22.47 11.56
N GLN A 305 -3.07 -23.21 11.51
CA GLN A 305 -2.93 -24.37 10.62
C GLN A 305 -3.99 -25.45 10.85
N ASN A 306 -4.43 -25.66 12.09
CA ASN A 306 -5.47 -26.63 12.40
C ASN A 306 -6.85 -26.24 11.86
N HIS A 307 -7.05 -24.97 11.52
CA HIS A 307 -8.30 -24.42 11.00
C HIS A 307 -8.25 -24.13 9.50
N LEU A 308 -7.07 -24.28 8.86
CA LEU A 308 -6.98 -24.23 7.41
C LEU A 308 -7.46 -25.53 6.78
N PRO A 309 -8.04 -25.46 5.57
CA PRO A 309 -8.43 -26.67 4.84
C PRO A 309 -7.24 -27.61 4.64
N ALA A 310 -7.47 -28.90 4.83
CA ALA A 310 -6.44 -29.92 4.67
C ALA A 310 -5.95 -30.00 3.21
N VAL A 311 -4.63 -29.97 3.02
CA VAL A 311 -4.01 -30.02 1.69
C VAL A 311 -4.14 -31.41 1.06
N GLN A 312 -4.28 -31.44 -0.28
CA GLN A 312 -4.33 -32.64 -1.11
C GLN A 312 -3.16 -32.60 -2.10
N GLU A 313 -2.41 -33.70 -2.24
CA GLU A 313 -1.25 -33.75 -3.14
C GLU A 313 -1.60 -34.26 -4.54
N ARG A 314 -2.85 -34.66 -4.77
CA ARG A 314 -3.30 -35.26 -6.03
C ARG A 314 -4.23 -34.35 -6.79
N ILE A 315 -4.12 -34.43 -8.12
CA ILE A 315 -5.03 -33.81 -9.08
C ILE A 315 -5.74 -34.89 -9.90
N ILE A 316 -6.87 -34.55 -10.47
CA ILE A 316 -7.61 -35.39 -11.42
C ILE A 316 -7.49 -34.72 -12.78
N LEU A 317 -6.81 -35.39 -13.71
CA LEU A 317 -6.62 -34.91 -15.08
C LEU A 317 -7.68 -35.55 -15.97
N GLN A 318 -8.45 -34.72 -16.69
CA GLN A 318 -9.53 -35.19 -17.56
C GLN A 318 -9.15 -35.09 -19.06
N ALA A 319 -9.84 -35.86 -19.89
CA ALA A 319 -9.60 -35.89 -21.33
C ALA A 319 -10.03 -34.61 -22.05
N ASP A 320 -10.89 -33.80 -21.45
CA ASP A 320 -11.33 -32.49 -21.93
C ASP A 320 -10.35 -31.35 -21.61
N LEU A 321 -9.13 -31.68 -21.17
CA LEU A 321 -8.06 -30.78 -20.76
C LEU A 321 -8.30 -30.04 -19.43
N SER A 322 -9.34 -30.41 -18.68
CA SER A 322 -9.56 -29.87 -17.35
C SER A 322 -8.76 -30.65 -16.29
N ILE A 323 -8.35 -29.92 -15.25
CA ILE A 323 -7.64 -30.46 -14.09
C ILE A 323 -8.44 -30.07 -12.86
N ILE A 324 -8.80 -31.04 -12.04
CA ILE A 324 -9.52 -30.84 -10.79
C ILE A 324 -8.56 -31.09 -9.64
N ALA A 325 -8.38 -30.11 -8.77
CA ALA A 325 -7.78 -30.30 -7.46
C ALA A 325 -8.93 -30.50 -6.45
N PRO A 326 -9.11 -31.70 -5.89
CA PRO A 326 -10.27 -32.01 -5.02
C PRO A 326 -10.19 -31.32 -3.65
N GLY A 327 -9.08 -30.69 -3.34
CA GLY A 327 -8.81 -29.88 -2.16
C GLY A 327 -7.64 -28.94 -2.42
N PRO A 328 -7.29 -28.09 -1.44
CA PRO A 328 -6.14 -27.20 -1.56
C PRO A 328 -4.85 -27.97 -1.84
N LEU A 329 -4.09 -27.53 -2.83
CA LEU A 329 -2.78 -28.10 -3.13
C LEU A 329 -1.71 -27.50 -2.23
N PRO A 330 -0.62 -28.25 -1.93
CA PRO A 330 0.60 -27.66 -1.38
C PRO A 330 1.07 -26.50 -2.27
N THR A 331 1.53 -25.40 -1.67
CA THR A 331 1.86 -24.16 -2.38
C THR A 331 2.76 -24.39 -3.61
N LYS A 332 3.81 -25.22 -3.48
CA LYS A 332 4.70 -25.53 -4.61
C LYS A 332 3.99 -26.21 -5.78
N LEU A 333 3.09 -27.16 -5.48
CA LEU A 333 2.32 -27.84 -6.52
C LEU A 333 1.34 -26.89 -7.19
N GLU A 334 0.65 -26.08 -6.39
CA GLU A 334 -0.31 -25.09 -6.89
C GLU A 334 0.36 -24.06 -7.79
N VAL A 335 1.45 -23.44 -7.33
CA VAL A 335 2.21 -22.45 -8.10
C VAL A 335 2.75 -23.06 -9.39
N THR A 336 3.29 -24.28 -9.34
CA THR A 336 3.77 -24.97 -10.53
C THR A 336 2.64 -25.23 -11.53
N LEU A 337 1.48 -25.72 -11.06
CA LEU A 337 0.31 -25.96 -11.90
C LEU A 337 -0.19 -24.69 -12.59
N ARG A 338 -0.31 -23.59 -11.84
CA ARG A 338 -0.80 -22.31 -12.34
C ARG A 338 0.11 -21.67 -13.39
N ARG A 339 1.41 -22.01 -13.43
CA ARG A 339 2.32 -21.53 -14.49
C ARG A 339 1.94 -22.02 -15.88
N PHE A 340 1.40 -23.27 -16.00
CA PHE A 340 1.07 -23.85 -17.28
C PHE A 340 -0.40 -24.24 -17.45
N ALA A 341 -1.25 -23.92 -16.47
CA ALA A 341 -2.72 -24.09 -16.54
C ALA A 341 -3.42 -22.79 -16.19
N THR A 342 -4.56 -22.55 -16.81
CA THR A 342 -5.41 -21.39 -16.50
C THR A 342 -6.42 -21.78 -15.42
N THR A 343 -6.56 -20.95 -14.40
CA THR A 343 -7.59 -21.11 -13.39
C THR A 343 -8.98 -20.87 -13.99
N GLU A 344 -9.89 -21.82 -13.82
CA GLU A 344 -11.32 -21.63 -14.13
C GLU A 344 -12.11 -21.23 -12.89
N THR A 345 -11.90 -21.96 -11.79
CA THR A 345 -12.52 -21.63 -10.49
C THR A 345 -11.58 -21.97 -9.35
N ILE A 346 -11.53 -21.08 -8.37
CA ILE A 346 -10.83 -21.29 -7.11
C ILE A 346 -11.85 -21.37 -5.98
N SER A 347 -11.80 -22.50 -5.29
CA SER A 347 -12.57 -22.77 -4.07
C SER A 347 -11.84 -23.83 -3.24
N LEU A 348 -12.53 -24.50 -2.33
CA LEU A 348 -11.97 -25.69 -1.65
C LEU A 348 -11.55 -26.75 -2.66
N ALA A 349 -12.37 -27.01 -3.68
CA ALA A 349 -12.00 -27.79 -4.85
C ALA A 349 -11.81 -26.85 -6.05
N SER A 350 -10.61 -26.75 -6.57
CA SER A 350 -10.28 -25.81 -7.65
C SER A 350 -10.22 -26.50 -9.01
N THR A 351 -10.62 -25.78 -10.05
CA THR A 351 -10.59 -26.29 -11.43
C THR A 351 -9.64 -25.44 -12.27
N TYR A 352 -8.81 -26.13 -13.03
CA TYR A 352 -7.86 -25.50 -13.98
C TYR A 352 -8.06 -26.12 -15.36
N ARG A 353 -7.63 -25.39 -16.40
CA ARG A 353 -7.70 -25.82 -17.79
C ARG A 353 -6.35 -25.71 -18.48
N LEU A 354 -5.97 -26.79 -19.18
CA LEU A 354 -4.83 -26.75 -20.09
C LEU A 354 -5.26 -26.15 -21.43
N SER A 355 -4.44 -25.27 -21.95
CA SER A 355 -4.58 -24.68 -23.28
C SER A 355 -3.21 -24.45 -23.91
N ALA A 356 -3.17 -24.26 -25.21
CA ALA A 356 -1.92 -23.94 -25.88
C ALA A 356 -1.28 -22.66 -25.31
N LEU A 357 -2.08 -21.66 -24.98
CA LEU A 357 -1.63 -20.41 -24.37
C LEU A 357 -1.07 -20.62 -22.96
N SER A 358 -1.73 -21.41 -22.12
CA SER A 358 -1.27 -21.63 -20.76
C SER A 358 0.01 -22.44 -20.70
N ILE A 359 0.15 -23.47 -21.54
CA ILE A 359 1.39 -24.26 -21.66
C ILE A 359 2.53 -23.39 -22.20
N CYS A 360 2.28 -22.57 -23.22
CA CYS A 360 3.24 -21.60 -23.75
C CYS A 360 3.73 -20.64 -22.65
N HIS A 361 2.83 -20.17 -21.77
CA HIS A 361 3.21 -19.34 -20.62
C HIS A 361 4.16 -20.09 -19.66
N GLY A 362 3.90 -21.37 -19.37
CA GLY A 362 4.80 -22.21 -18.58
C GLY A 362 6.21 -22.30 -19.18
N LEU A 363 6.29 -22.47 -20.50
CA LEU A 363 7.59 -22.52 -21.20
C LEU A 363 8.32 -21.16 -21.16
N GLU A 364 7.60 -20.03 -21.21
CA GLU A 364 8.17 -18.68 -21.07
C GLU A 364 8.74 -18.44 -19.67
N THR A 365 8.20 -19.10 -18.63
CA THR A 365 8.74 -19.04 -17.26
C THR A 365 9.95 -19.95 -17.05
N GLY A 366 10.46 -20.57 -18.10
CA GLY A 366 11.65 -21.44 -18.07
C GLY A 366 11.36 -22.92 -17.82
N MET A 367 10.08 -23.33 -17.70
CA MET A 367 9.74 -24.75 -17.58
C MET A 367 10.03 -25.48 -18.88
N LYS A 368 10.46 -26.76 -18.78
CA LYS A 368 10.56 -27.63 -19.92
C LYS A 368 9.29 -28.44 -20.12
N ILE A 369 9.00 -28.81 -21.36
CA ILE A 369 7.78 -29.59 -21.66
C ILE A 369 7.80 -30.97 -20.98
N GLU A 370 8.97 -31.55 -20.80
CA GLU A 370 9.16 -32.80 -20.07
C GLU A 370 8.81 -32.64 -18.58
N GLU A 371 9.16 -31.50 -17.97
CA GLU A 371 8.84 -31.20 -16.59
C GLU A 371 7.33 -31.06 -16.40
N ILE A 372 6.62 -30.42 -17.34
CA ILE A 372 5.16 -30.33 -17.34
C ILE A 372 4.54 -31.72 -17.46
N ARG A 373 5.05 -32.55 -18.38
CA ARG A 373 4.59 -33.93 -18.60
C ARG A 373 4.77 -34.78 -17.34
N ASP A 374 5.94 -34.74 -16.73
CA ASP A 374 6.27 -35.48 -15.52
C ASP A 374 5.45 -35.00 -14.31
N PHE A 375 5.26 -33.70 -14.18
CA PHE A 375 4.39 -33.14 -13.14
C PHE A 375 2.97 -33.69 -13.25
N LEU A 376 2.35 -33.62 -14.43
CA LEU A 376 1.00 -34.13 -14.66
C LEU A 376 0.86 -35.61 -14.38
N LYS A 377 1.83 -36.43 -14.80
CA LYS A 377 1.86 -37.90 -14.53
C LYS A 377 1.98 -38.20 -13.03
N THR A 378 2.93 -37.51 -12.36
CA THR A 378 3.22 -37.76 -10.95
C THR A 378 2.05 -37.34 -10.05
N THR A 379 1.51 -36.16 -10.29
CA THR A 379 0.46 -35.62 -9.44
C THR A 379 -0.93 -36.23 -9.70
N SER A 380 -1.21 -36.68 -10.95
CA SER A 380 -2.44 -37.42 -11.23
C SER A 380 -2.35 -38.91 -10.85
N GLY A 381 -1.15 -39.47 -10.78
CA GLY A 381 -0.92 -40.89 -10.55
C GLY A 381 -1.41 -41.78 -11.69
N ALA A 382 -1.60 -41.23 -12.90
CA ALA A 382 -2.15 -41.92 -14.07
C ALA A 382 -1.40 -41.54 -15.35
N ASN A 383 -1.57 -42.38 -16.39
CA ASN A 383 -1.09 -42.02 -17.73
C ASN A 383 -1.85 -40.80 -18.26
N LEU A 384 -1.17 -39.96 -19.04
CA LEU A 384 -1.78 -38.78 -19.62
C LEU A 384 -2.83 -39.18 -20.67
N PRO A 385 -4.01 -38.57 -20.67
CA PRO A 385 -4.98 -38.73 -21.74
C PRO A 385 -4.40 -38.30 -23.10
N GLN A 386 -4.80 -38.99 -24.18
CA GLN A 386 -4.31 -38.70 -25.53
C GLN A 386 -4.47 -37.24 -25.94
N PRO A 387 -5.59 -36.52 -25.64
CA PRO A 387 -5.69 -35.10 -25.99
C PRO A 387 -4.65 -34.23 -25.30
N VAL A 388 -4.25 -34.57 -24.07
CA VAL A 388 -3.21 -33.85 -23.32
C VAL A 388 -1.85 -34.03 -23.98
N GLU A 389 -1.48 -35.28 -24.30
CA GLU A 389 -0.22 -35.58 -25.02
C GLU A 389 -0.17 -34.87 -26.37
N TYR A 390 -1.29 -34.83 -27.12
CA TYR A 390 -1.38 -34.12 -28.38
C TYR A 390 -1.12 -32.65 -28.22
N LEU A 391 -1.80 -32.00 -27.23
CA LEU A 391 -1.64 -30.57 -26.95
C LEU A 391 -0.19 -30.23 -26.56
N LEU A 392 0.47 -31.04 -25.71
CA LEU A 392 1.86 -30.81 -25.32
C LEU A 392 2.78 -30.85 -26.54
N ASN A 393 2.59 -31.83 -27.43
CA ASN A 393 3.40 -31.99 -28.65
C ASN A 393 3.15 -30.84 -29.66
N GLU A 394 1.88 -30.38 -29.81
CA GLU A 394 1.53 -29.27 -30.66
C GLU A 394 2.19 -27.96 -30.19
N VAL A 395 2.09 -27.66 -28.89
CA VAL A 395 2.71 -26.44 -28.33
C VAL A 395 4.23 -26.49 -28.47
N THR A 396 4.85 -27.63 -28.24
CA THR A 396 6.31 -27.81 -28.42
C THR A 396 6.73 -27.48 -29.85
N ALA A 397 5.98 -27.94 -30.85
CA ALA A 397 6.27 -27.68 -32.26
C ALA A 397 6.08 -26.20 -32.67
N ARG A 398 5.23 -25.43 -31.96
CA ARG A 398 4.88 -24.04 -32.29
C ARG A 398 5.58 -23.01 -31.40
N PHE A 399 6.11 -23.42 -30.23
CA PHE A 399 6.76 -22.51 -29.30
C PHE A 399 7.97 -21.81 -29.93
N GLY A 400 8.05 -20.50 -29.77
CA GLY A 400 9.16 -19.69 -30.28
C GLY A 400 9.09 -19.35 -31.76
N ARG A 401 8.05 -19.79 -32.51
CA ARG A 401 7.88 -19.44 -33.93
C ARG A 401 7.33 -18.04 -34.15
N LEU A 402 6.56 -17.48 -33.20
CA LEU A 402 6.05 -16.12 -33.26
C LEU A 402 6.73 -15.30 -32.15
N VAL A 403 7.57 -14.37 -32.53
CA VAL A 403 8.42 -13.62 -31.59
C VAL A 403 8.13 -12.13 -31.69
N VAL A 404 7.97 -11.46 -30.54
CA VAL A 404 7.86 -10.01 -30.42
C VAL A 404 9.16 -9.46 -29.79
N THR A 405 9.78 -8.50 -30.46
CA THR A 405 11.00 -7.82 -29.98
C THR A 405 10.82 -6.31 -29.97
N GLU A 406 11.66 -5.63 -29.18
CA GLU A 406 11.76 -4.17 -29.25
C GLU A 406 12.52 -3.76 -30.51
N SER A 407 12.02 -2.74 -31.22
CA SER A 407 12.73 -2.08 -32.30
C SER A 407 13.55 -0.90 -31.80
N LEU A 408 14.65 -0.60 -32.46
CA LEU A 408 15.43 0.61 -32.23
C LEU A 408 14.84 1.84 -32.96
N ASP A 409 13.90 1.62 -33.87
CA ASP A 409 13.22 2.70 -34.57
C ASP A 409 12.18 3.36 -33.65
N THR A 410 12.18 4.69 -33.60
CA THR A 410 11.24 5.47 -32.79
C THR A 410 9.82 5.47 -33.34
N ALA A 411 9.67 5.27 -34.66
CA ALA A 411 8.37 5.21 -35.33
C ALA A 411 7.74 3.80 -35.21
N GLU A 412 8.57 2.77 -35.28
CA GLU A 412 8.17 1.36 -35.18
C GLU A 412 8.82 0.73 -33.95
N ARG A 413 8.19 0.86 -32.78
CA ARG A 413 8.76 0.48 -31.47
C ARG A 413 8.84 -1.01 -31.22
N SER A 414 8.15 -1.83 -32.00
CA SER A 414 8.18 -3.29 -31.89
C SER A 414 8.10 -3.99 -33.23
N LEU A 415 8.76 -5.15 -33.30
CA LEU A 415 8.74 -6.05 -34.44
C LEU A 415 8.11 -7.38 -34.02
N ILE A 416 7.29 -7.94 -34.90
CA ILE A 416 6.71 -9.27 -34.81
C ILE A 416 7.34 -10.12 -35.92
N THR A 417 8.04 -11.17 -35.56
CA THR A 417 8.76 -12.04 -36.52
C THR A 417 8.25 -13.46 -36.47
N SER A 418 8.13 -14.07 -37.64
CA SER A 418 7.81 -15.49 -37.76
C SER A 418 8.34 -16.04 -39.08
N PRO A 419 8.85 -17.29 -39.11
CA PRO A 419 9.16 -17.96 -40.37
C PRO A 419 7.90 -18.38 -41.16
N ASP A 420 6.73 -18.31 -40.51
CA ASP A 420 5.44 -18.65 -41.10
C ASP A 420 4.75 -17.38 -41.69
N ASN A 421 4.89 -17.17 -43.00
CA ASN A 421 4.32 -16.04 -43.69
C ASN A 421 2.78 -16.02 -43.74
N LEU A 422 2.14 -17.21 -43.64
CA LEU A 422 0.68 -17.30 -43.59
C LEU A 422 0.17 -16.81 -42.23
N LEU A 423 0.82 -17.20 -41.17
CA LEU A 423 0.50 -16.71 -39.82
C LEU A 423 0.64 -15.19 -39.73
N LEU A 424 1.73 -14.61 -40.26
CA LEU A 424 1.89 -13.15 -40.28
C LEU A 424 0.82 -12.45 -41.14
N THR A 425 0.36 -13.08 -42.22
CA THR A 425 -0.73 -12.52 -43.05
C THR A 425 -2.05 -12.60 -42.30
N GLU A 426 -2.31 -13.68 -41.57
CA GLU A 426 -3.48 -13.83 -40.70
C GLU A 426 -3.48 -12.72 -39.61
N ILE A 427 -2.39 -12.54 -38.89
CA ILE A 427 -2.22 -11.52 -37.83
C ILE A 427 -2.44 -10.11 -38.41
N GLY A 428 -1.85 -9.81 -39.57
CA GLY A 428 -2.00 -8.51 -40.24
C GLY A 428 -3.43 -8.18 -40.64
N ASN A 429 -4.24 -9.19 -40.90
CA ASN A 429 -5.64 -9.05 -41.32
C ASN A 429 -6.66 -9.27 -40.18
N ASP A 430 -6.21 -9.64 -38.97
CA ASP A 430 -7.12 -9.89 -37.85
C ASP A 430 -7.85 -8.59 -37.43
N PRO A 431 -9.20 -8.55 -37.52
CA PRO A 431 -9.97 -7.36 -37.13
C PRO A 431 -9.74 -6.92 -35.67
N ARG A 432 -9.41 -7.86 -34.76
CA ARG A 432 -9.17 -7.59 -33.34
C ARG A 432 -7.86 -6.83 -33.12
N LEU A 433 -6.91 -6.95 -34.06
CA LEU A 433 -5.60 -6.29 -34.02
C LEU A 433 -5.51 -4.99 -34.81
N ARG A 434 -6.60 -4.51 -35.44
CA ARG A 434 -6.63 -3.27 -36.25
C ARG A 434 -6.11 -2.04 -35.50
N ALA A 435 -6.35 -1.96 -34.17
CA ALA A 435 -5.90 -0.85 -33.37
C ALA A 435 -4.36 -0.73 -33.31
N PHE A 436 -3.64 -1.83 -33.57
CA PHE A 436 -2.18 -1.84 -33.61
C PHE A 436 -1.61 -1.23 -34.88
N SER A 437 -2.40 -1.09 -35.94
CA SER A 437 -1.99 -0.51 -37.27
C SER A 437 -0.69 -1.15 -37.76
N LEU A 438 -0.68 -2.49 -37.86
CA LEU A 438 0.49 -3.28 -38.22
C LEU A 438 0.95 -2.92 -39.63
N SER A 439 2.22 -2.61 -39.84
CA SER A 439 2.89 -2.48 -41.14
C SER A 439 3.67 -3.76 -41.45
N ARG A 440 4.01 -4.01 -42.70
CA ARG A 440 4.77 -5.20 -43.13
C ARG A 440 6.05 -4.78 -43.85
N PRO A 441 7.14 -4.48 -43.11
CA PRO A 441 8.41 -4.03 -43.72
C PRO A 441 9.14 -5.15 -44.48
N ALA A 442 8.92 -6.43 -44.12
CA ALA A 442 9.51 -7.58 -44.78
C ALA A 442 8.55 -8.78 -44.77
N PRO A 443 8.76 -9.81 -45.64
CA PRO A 443 7.90 -10.99 -45.68
C PRO A 443 7.72 -11.70 -44.35
N GLU A 444 8.78 -11.80 -43.55
CA GLU A 444 8.82 -12.49 -42.27
C GLU A 444 8.62 -11.55 -41.06
N GLN A 445 8.20 -10.29 -41.28
CA GLN A 445 8.09 -9.27 -40.25
C GLN A 445 6.84 -8.43 -40.36
N LEU A 446 6.22 -8.15 -39.21
CA LEU A 446 5.29 -7.05 -39.03
C LEU A 446 5.90 -6.05 -38.04
N ALA A 447 5.60 -4.78 -38.21
CA ALA A 447 6.06 -3.71 -37.33
C ALA A 447 4.90 -2.95 -36.72
N CYS A 448 5.12 -2.40 -35.53
CA CYS A 448 4.10 -1.71 -34.75
C CYS A 448 4.69 -0.53 -33.98
N ARG A 449 3.92 0.57 -33.90
CA ARG A 449 4.28 1.78 -33.14
C ARG A 449 4.18 1.63 -31.61
N PHE A 450 3.51 0.58 -31.14
CA PHE A 450 3.34 0.33 -29.70
C PHE A 450 4.53 -0.45 -29.15
N GLU A 451 4.69 -0.40 -27.84
CA GLU A 451 5.74 -1.14 -27.12
C GLU A 451 5.57 -2.66 -27.28
N SER A 452 6.67 -3.39 -27.28
CA SER A 452 6.69 -4.85 -27.42
C SER A 452 5.78 -5.56 -26.42
N SER A 453 5.69 -5.06 -25.18
CA SER A 453 4.79 -5.60 -24.15
C SER A 453 3.32 -5.48 -24.53
N VAL A 454 2.90 -4.34 -25.11
CA VAL A 454 1.50 -4.11 -25.51
C VAL A 454 1.11 -5.02 -26.67
N VAL A 455 2.02 -5.14 -27.64
CA VAL A 455 1.81 -6.00 -28.81
C VAL A 455 1.76 -7.48 -28.40
N TYR A 456 2.68 -7.91 -27.52
CA TYR A 456 2.70 -9.26 -26.99
C TYR A 456 1.37 -9.63 -26.31
N PHE A 457 0.90 -8.81 -25.35
CA PHE A 457 -0.37 -9.11 -24.67
C PHE A 457 -1.56 -9.06 -25.64
N GLY A 458 -1.60 -8.12 -26.59
CA GLY A 458 -2.67 -8.07 -27.58
C GLY A 458 -2.71 -9.30 -28.49
N LEU A 459 -1.56 -9.83 -28.92
CA LEU A 459 -1.49 -11.08 -29.67
C LEU A 459 -1.95 -12.28 -28.83
N ARG A 460 -1.56 -12.34 -27.56
CA ARG A 460 -1.97 -13.40 -26.62
C ARG A 460 -3.47 -13.38 -26.35
N GLU A 461 -4.08 -12.21 -26.17
CA GLU A 461 -5.53 -12.04 -26.02
C GLU A 461 -6.30 -12.50 -27.26
N CYS A 462 -5.70 -12.38 -28.43
CA CYS A 462 -6.26 -12.90 -29.68
C CYS A 462 -6.01 -14.40 -29.91
N GLY A 463 -5.29 -15.08 -29.01
CA GLY A 463 -5.04 -16.52 -29.07
C GLY A 463 -3.75 -16.93 -29.80
N TYR A 464 -2.91 -15.98 -30.21
CA TYR A 464 -1.64 -16.27 -30.87
C TYR A 464 -0.56 -16.67 -29.85
N LEU A 465 0.23 -17.73 -30.16
CA LEU A 465 1.32 -18.23 -29.30
C LEU A 465 2.59 -17.37 -29.46
N ALA A 466 2.45 -16.06 -29.20
CA ALA A 466 3.57 -15.14 -29.22
C ALA A 466 4.44 -15.28 -27.98
N ILE A 467 5.76 -15.17 -28.13
CA ILE A 467 6.74 -15.01 -27.06
C ILE A 467 7.42 -13.65 -27.20
N ARG A 468 7.92 -13.09 -26.09
CA ARG A 468 8.69 -11.86 -26.12
C ARG A 468 10.16 -12.15 -25.88
N LYS A 469 11.05 -11.58 -26.71
CA LYS A 469 12.50 -11.69 -26.54
C LYS A 469 13.15 -10.34 -26.34
N ASP A 470 14.23 -10.33 -25.59
CA ASP A 470 15.10 -9.16 -25.43
C ASP A 470 16.02 -8.98 -26.67
N LYS A 471 16.85 -7.94 -26.63
CA LYS A 471 17.84 -7.64 -27.69
C LYS A 471 18.90 -8.71 -27.87
N ASN A 472 19.11 -9.57 -26.86
CA ASN A 472 20.08 -10.67 -26.87
C ASN A 472 19.45 -11.97 -27.35
N GLY A 473 18.15 -11.97 -27.64
CA GLY A 473 17.41 -13.16 -28.08
C GLY A 473 16.91 -14.06 -26.93
N SER A 474 17.09 -13.65 -25.67
CA SER A 474 16.56 -14.36 -24.50
C SER A 474 15.07 -14.10 -24.33
N VAL A 475 14.31 -15.14 -23.94
CA VAL A 475 12.87 -14.98 -23.65
C VAL A 475 12.71 -14.12 -22.41
N ILE A 476 11.91 -13.07 -22.51
CA ILE A 476 11.59 -12.22 -21.37
C ILE A 476 10.50 -12.90 -20.56
N SER A 477 10.88 -13.48 -19.43
CA SER A 477 9.93 -14.05 -18.47
C SER A 477 9.09 -12.94 -17.82
N PRO A 478 7.79 -13.14 -17.60
CA PRO A 478 6.96 -12.22 -16.81
C PRO A 478 7.52 -11.98 -15.39
N VAL A 479 8.15 -12.99 -14.79
CA VAL A 479 8.77 -12.93 -13.45
C VAL A 479 10.02 -12.04 -13.46
N GLU A 480 10.91 -12.18 -14.45
CA GLU A 480 12.09 -11.32 -14.60
C GLU A 480 11.74 -9.86 -14.87
N ALA A 481 10.62 -9.63 -15.57
CA ALA A 481 10.11 -8.28 -15.78
C ALA A 481 9.69 -7.60 -14.46
N ALA A 482 9.26 -8.34 -13.44
CA ALA A 482 8.95 -7.83 -12.11
C ALA A 482 10.22 -7.37 -11.35
N GLU A 483 11.30 -8.11 -11.47
CA GLU A 483 12.59 -7.75 -10.85
C GLU A 483 13.23 -6.50 -11.50
N ALA A 484 13.08 -6.34 -12.81
CA ALA A 484 13.60 -5.16 -13.53
C ALA A 484 12.89 -3.85 -13.15
N VAL A 485 11.62 -3.90 -12.73
CA VAL A 485 10.87 -2.73 -12.26
C VAL A 485 11.39 -2.26 -10.89
N ALA A 486 11.82 -3.15 -10.03
CA ALA A 486 12.37 -2.82 -8.72
C ALA A 486 13.65 -1.96 -8.79
N GLY A 487 14.46 -2.14 -9.82
CA GLY A 487 15.67 -1.33 -10.04
C GLY A 487 15.40 0.12 -10.46
N LYS A 488 14.18 0.43 -10.94
CA LYS A 488 13.78 1.77 -11.40
C LYS A 488 12.93 2.56 -10.39
N THR A 489 12.25 1.87 -9.47
CA THR A 489 11.49 2.48 -8.37
C THR A 489 12.28 2.49 -7.07
N ALA A 490 13.53 2.96 -7.10
CA ALA A 490 14.17 3.47 -5.90
C ALA A 490 13.44 4.77 -5.53
N SER A 491 12.20 4.64 -4.99
CA SER A 491 11.60 5.67 -4.17
C SER A 491 12.63 6.01 -3.10
N SER A 492 12.94 7.28 -2.91
CA SER A 492 13.74 7.72 -1.78
C SER A 492 13.21 6.99 -0.54
N SER A 493 14.03 6.21 0.13
CA SER A 493 13.58 5.51 1.32
C SER A 493 13.19 6.57 2.34
N LEU A 494 12.18 6.34 3.15
CA LEU A 494 11.82 7.25 4.25
C LEU A 494 13.06 7.67 5.06
N GLU A 495 14.04 6.79 5.16
CA GLU A 495 15.34 7.05 5.78
C GLU A 495 16.15 8.13 5.06
N SER A 496 16.21 8.10 3.73
CA SER A 496 16.93 9.12 2.95
C SER A 496 16.24 10.48 3.02
N ASP A 497 14.90 10.50 3.06
CA ASP A 497 14.14 11.75 3.22
C ASP A 497 14.33 12.36 4.62
N LEU A 498 14.32 11.55 5.68
CA LEU A 498 14.58 12.02 7.04
C LEU A 498 16.03 12.48 7.21
N ALA A 499 17.00 11.77 6.62
CA ALA A 499 18.40 12.19 6.63
C ALA A 499 18.58 13.53 5.89
N ARG A 500 17.87 13.75 4.78
CA ARG A 500 17.87 15.03 4.04
C ARG A 500 17.32 16.16 4.91
N ILE A 501 16.19 15.94 5.60
CA ILE A 501 15.58 16.93 6.51
C ILE A 501 16.55 17.30 7.64
N ARG A 502 17.23 16.31 8.26
CA ARG A 502 18.22 16.58 9.30
C ARG A 502 19.44 17.36 8.79
N ALA A 503 19.95 16.98 7.62
CA ALA A 503 21.09 17.68 7.03
C ALA A 503 20.75 19.14 6.72
N ALA A 504 19.57 19.40 6.18
CA ALA A 504 19.10 20.75 5.91
C ALA A 504 18.94 21.58 7.20
N ASP A 505 18.37 20.99 8.25
CA ASP A 505 18.20 21.67 9.54
C ASP A 505 19.56 21.94 10.24
N ALA A 506 20.51 21.02 10.15
CA ALA A 506 21.85 21.21 10.70
C ALA A 506 22.59 22.35 9.97
N ALA A 507 22.46 22.45 8.64
CA ALA A 507 23.01 23.55 7.87
C ALA A 507 22.40 24.91 8.28
N MET A 508 21.07 24.95 8.51
CA MET A 508 20.37 26.15 8.97
C MET A 508 20.74 26.55 10.41
N SER A 509 20.95 25.57 11.30
CA SER A 509 21.34 25.82 12.69
C SER A 509 22.76 26.39 12.79
N ALA A 510 23.61 26.12 11.81
CA ALA A 510 24.96 26.71 11.69
C ALA A 510 24.95 28.19 11.24
N GLY A 511 23.87 28.65 10.58
CA GLY A 511 23.72 30.02 10.03
C GLY A 511 23.21 31.08 11.01
N GLY A 512 22.81 30.74 12.23
CA GLY A 512 22.39 31.67 13.30
C GLY A 512 20.89 32.02 13.29
N ASN A 513 20.50 32.95 14.23
CA ASN A 513 19.10 33.31 14.50
C ASN A 513 18.40 33.96 13.27
N ASP A 514 19.15 34.62 12.39
CA ASP A 514 18.62 35.33 11.21
C ASP A 514 18.07 34.39 10.14
N GLU A 515 18.61 33.19 9.97
CA GLU A 515 18.10 32.20 9.01
C GLU A 515 16.78 31.57 9.50
N ALA A 516 16.67 31.30 10.80
CA ALA A 516 15.42 30.81 11.39
C ALA A 516 14.28 31.83 11.25
N ILE A 517 14.58 33.11 11.46
CA ILE A 517 13.66 34.22 11.26
C ILE A 517 13.25 34.32 9.78
N THR A 518 14.22 34.25 8.88
CA THR A 518 13.99 34.28 7.43
C THR A 518 13.05 33.15 6.99
N ARG A 519 13.24 31.94 7.50
CA ARG A 519 12.40 30.79 7.16
C ARG A 519 10.96 30.92 7.66
N GLN A 520 10.77 31.40 8.89
CA GLN A 520 9.42 31.68 9.43
C GLN A 520 8.67 32.72 8.60
N VAL A 521 9.37 33.76 8.15
CA VAL A 521 8.79 34.78 7.29
C VAL A 521 8.45 34.23 5.90
N GLN A 522 9.32 33.40 5.29
CA GLN A 522 9.04 32.74 4.01
C GLN A 522 7.82 31.83 4.08
N LEU A 523 7.68 31.06 5.16
CA LEU A 523 6.50 30.22 5.41
C LEU A 523 5.24 31.07 5.54
N ALA A 524 5.29 32.18 6.28
CA ALA A 524 4.16 33.08 6.43
C ALA A 524 3.75 33.74 5.10
N ILE A 525 4.71 34.11 4.24
CA ILE A 525 4.44 34.63 2.90
C ILE A 525 3.74 33.58 2.05
N ARG A 526 4.27 32.35 2.04
CA ARG A 526 3.70 31.21 1.26
C ARG A 526 2.27 30.89 1.67
N ASN A 527 2.00 30.93 2.98
CA ASN A 527 0.69 30.60 3.56
C ASN A 527 -0.24 31.80 3.69
N LYS A 528 0.21 32.99 3.27
CA LYS A 528 -0.53 34.25 3.47
C LYS A 528 -0.97 34.47 4.93
N ALA A 529 -0.08 34.06 5.85
CA ALA A 529 -0.32 34.14 7.28
C ALA A 529 0.17 35.48 7.86
N ARG A 530 -0.48 35.95 8.94
CA ARG A 530 -0.07 37.16 9.64
C ARG A 530 1.06 36.84 10.62
N LEU A 531 1.92 37.84 10.84
CA LEU A 531 3.03 37.75 11.77
C LEU A 531 2.96 38.89 12.79
N LEU A 532 2.99 38.52 14.07
CA LEU A 532 3.34 39.47 15.13
C LEU A 532 4.86 39.47 15.27
N ILE A 533 5.47 40.60 14.92
CA ILE A 533 6.92 40.76 14.89
C ILE A 533 7.33 41.80 15.94
N THR A 534 8.17 41.34 16.87
CA THR A 534 8.84 42.26 17.80
C THR A 534 10.20 42.64 17.24
N ALA A 535 10.44 43.89 17.01
CA ALA A 535 11.70 44.41 16.49
C ALA A 535 12.23 45.56 17.32
N THR A 536 13.55 45.65 17.41
CA THR A 536 14.22 46.80 18.05
C THR A 536 14.23 47.95 17.08
N ILE A 537 13.70 49.12 17.50
CA ILE A 537 13.69 50.35 16.71
C ILE A 537 14.96 51.17 16.97
N ALA A 538 15.14 52.22 16.15
CA ALA A 538 16.38 53.02 16.12
C ALA A 538 16.72 53.73 17.45
N ASP A 539 15.75 53.88 18.35
CA ASP A 539 15.92 54.44 19.69
C ASP A 539 16.30 53.41 20.76
N GLY A 540 16.46 52.11 20.37
CA GLY A 540 16.76 51.03 21.28
C GLY A 540 15.55 50.39 21.96
N SER A 541 14.34 50.89 21.75
CA SER A 541 13.11 50.33 22.31
C SER A 541 12.60 49.18 21.43
N SER A 542 11.82 48.25 22.03
CA SER A 542 11.17 47.15 21.29
C SER A 542 9.73 47.50 20.96
N SER A 543 9.35 47.31 19.70
CA SER A 543 7.96 47.47 19.24
C SER A 543 7.43 46.23 18.56
N THR A 544 6.15 45.94 18.77
CA THR A 544 5.46 44.81 18.15
C THR A 544 4.55 45.26 17.02
N PHE A 545 4.74 44.70 15.84
CA PHE A 545 4.02 44.99 14.60
C PHE A 545 3.15 43.80 14.20
N ASP A 546 1.92 44.04 13.77
CA ASP A 546 1.02 43.03 13.16
C ASP A 546 1.13 43.12 11.65
N LEU A 547 2.06 42.33 11.07
CA LEU A 547 2.43 42.39 9.66
C LEU A 547 1.82 41.29 8.83
N MET A 548 1.28 41.64 7.67
CA MET A 548 1.00 40.72 6.58
C MET A 548 2.21 40.74 5.66
N PRO A 549 3.08 39.72 5.73
CA PRO A 549 4.33 39.76 4.98
C PRO A 549 4.08 39.58 3.48
N SER A 550 4.74 40.43 2.66
CA SER A 550 4.63 40.39 1.20
C SER A 550 5.90 39.89 0.50
N GLY A 551 7.06 39.98 1.15
CA GLY A 551 8.33 39.53 0.58
C GLY A 551 9.53 39.79 1.47
N ILE A 552 10.64 39.11 1.14
CA ILE A 552 11.97 39.36 1.72
C ILE A 552 12.91 39.71 0.57
N ALA A 553 13.62 40.82 0.71
CA ALA A 553 14.66 41.22 -0.22
C ALA A 553 15.79 41.95 0.52
N ASN A 554 17.04 41.66 0.18
CA ASN A 554 18.25 42.30 0.71
C ASN A 554 18.29 42.35 2.26
N GLY A 555 17.96 41.24 2.92
CA GLY A 555 17.96 41.18 4.38
C GLY A 555 16.85 41.99 5.07
N ARG A 556 15.81 42.39 4.34
CA ARG A 556 14.68 43.16 4.85
C ARG A 556 13.35 42.47 4.56
N LEU A 557 12.50 42.42 5.56
CA LEU A 557 11.12 41.97 5.48
C LEU A 557 10.23 43.16 5.08
N ARG A 558 9.40 42.95 4.03
CA ARG A 558 8.37 43.88 3.61
C ARG A 558 6.99 43.31 3.92
N GLY A 559 6.08 44.08 4.46
CA GLY A 559 4.73 43.67 4.75
C GLY A 559 3.81 44.84 5.11
N LEU A 560 2.48 44.60 5.03
CA LEU A 560 1.46 45.55 5.42
C LEU A 560 1.20 45.46 6.94
N ASP A 561 1.47 46.54 7.67
CA ASP A 561 1.08 46.65 9.08
C ASP A 561 -0.44 46.91 9.18
N ARG A 562 -1.15 45.92 9.70
CA ARG A 562 -2.61 45.95 9.78
C ARG A 562 -3.16 46.94 10.81
N LYS A 563 -2.38 47.25 11.84
CA LYS A 563 -2.77 48.26 12.84
C LYS A 563 -2.62 49.66 12.30
N ALA A 564 -1.50 49.95 11.62
CA ALA A 564 -1.19 51.25 11.08
C ALA A 564 -1.69 51.45 9.63
N GLN A 565 -2.10 50.38 8.93
CA GLN A 565 -2.53 50.41 7.52
C GLN A 565 -1.45 50.97 6.56
N ILE A 566 -0.16 50.74 6.86
CA ILE A 566 0.99 51.20 6.07
C ILE A 566 1.90 50.02 5.72
N GLU A 567 2.57 50.10 4.57
CA GLU A 567 3.65 49.18 4.27
C GLU A 567 4.88 49.49 5.13
N ARG A 568 5.42 48.47 5.78
CA ARG A 568 6.65 48.56 6.55
C ARG A 568 7.73 47.71 5.94
N THR A 569 8.96 48.18 6.11
CA THR A 569 10.17 47.41 5.76
C THR A 569 11.04 47.34 7.00
N LEU A 570 11.22 46.15 7.54
CA LEU A 570 12.02 45.87 8.74
C LEU A 570 13.30 45.12 8.38
N PRO A 571 14.48 45.55 8.84
CA PRO A 571 15.69 44.74 8.71
C PRO A 571 15.53 43.45 9.51
N LEU A 572 15.88 42.29 8.94
CA LEU A 572 15.77 40.99 9.63
C LEU A 572 16.62 40.97 10.92
N SER A 573 17.77 41.62 10.89
CA SER A 573 18.68 41.73 12.04
C SER A 573 18.10 42.50 13.26
N THR A 574 17.07 43.27 13.07
CA THR A 574 16.38 44.01 14.18
C THR A 574 15.26 43.18 14.80
N ILE A 575 14.88 42.07 14.21
CA ILE A 575 13.77 41.24 14.66
C ILE A 575 14.23 40.37 15.81
N THR A 576 13.64 40.54 16.97
CA THR A 576 13.94 39.78 18.19
C THR A 576 12.99 38.63 18.43
N ALA A 577 11.74 38.72 17.96
CA ALA A 577 10.78 37.63 18.04
C ALA A 577 9.75 37.72 16.91
N ILE A 578 9.32 36.53 16.44
CA ILE A 578 8.23 36.38 15.46
C ILE A 578 7.23 35.36 16.01
N THR A 579 5.94 35.69 15.89
CA THR A 579 4.84 34.79 16.23
C THR A 579 3.82 34.83 15.08
N LEU A 580 3.32 33.69 14.63
CA LEU A 580 2.16 33.59 13.75
C LEU A 580 0.93 34.12 14.50
N ALA A 581 0.14 34.99 13.88
CA ALA A 581 -1.04 35.59 14.48
C ALA A 581 -2.34 35.04 13.90
#